data_ca879a0f8fd522171aa3073996b90886
#
_entry.id   ca879a0f8fd522171aa3073996b90886
#
_cell.length_a   1.000
_cell.length_b   1.000
_cell.length_c   1.000
_cell.angle_alpha   90.00
_cell.angle_beta   90.00
_cell.angle_gamma   90.00
#
_symmetry.space_group_name_H-M   'P 1'
#
loop_
_entity.id
_entity.type
_entity.pdbx_description
1 polymer ?
#
loop_
_entity_poly.entity_id
_entity_poly.type
_entity_poly.pdbx_seq_one_letter_code
_entity_poly.pdbx_strand_id
1 'polypeptide(L)'
;MAALAGSGAVGRGKLGSMDTGIVVLVAVAMAAGLVGTLLPLLPGLPIIWVAALVYGLLTEFGTAGWVAFGLITVLLVAGMVAGVVLPHRRVSAGGAPMTTVAAGVGLGIIGFFVIPVIGLPLGAVVGVLLAERARTQDWDVAWTSTKNLLVGFGIGVAVEFSAGVAMIGCWIAWVLLN
;
A
#
# COMPACT_ATOMS: atom_id res chain seq x y z
N MET A 1 29.74 -51.51 -11.38
CA MET A 1 28.75 -50.69 -12.12
C MET A 1 27.68 -50.17 -11.15
N ALA A 2 28.05 -49.43 -10.10
CA ALA A 2 27.15 -49.02 -9.01
C ALA A 2 27.59 -47.67 -8.37
N ALA A 3 28.11 -46.72 -9.13
CA ALA A 3 28.63 -45.44 -8.57
C ALA A 3 28.02 -44.17 -9.14
N LEU A 4 26.93 -44.21 -9.89
CA LEU A 4 26.32 -43.02 -10.53
C LEU A 4 24.89 -42.70 -10.04
N ALA A 5 24.35 -43.39 -9.04
CA ALA A 5 22.97 -43.20 -8.55
C ALA A 5 22.84 -42.17 -7.38
N GLY A 6 23.95 -41.69 -6.82
CA GLY A 6 23.93 -40.86 -5.59
C GLY A 6 23.93 -39.36 -5.81
N SER A 7 24.23 -38.84 -6.99
CA SER A 7 24.47 -37.40 -7.21
C SER A 7 23.22 -36.59 -7.56
N GLY A 8 22.14 -37.22 -8.00
CA GLY A 8 20.93 -36.56 -8.43
C GLY A 8 19.96 -36.13 -7.30
N ALA A 9 20.01 -36.82 -6.15
CA ALA A 9 19.07 -36.60 -5.04
C ALA A 9 19.46 -35.39 -4.17
N VAL A 10 20.76 -35.14 -4.00
CA VAL A 10 21.27 -34.03 -3.18
C VAL A 10 21.03 -32.67 -3.85
N GLY A 11 21.07 -32.61 -5.18
CA GLY A 11 20.82 -31.37 -5.95
C GLY A 11 19.36 -30.91 -5.88
N ARG A 12 18.39 -31.83 -6.00
CA ARG A 12 16.96 -31.49 -5.97
C ARG A 12 16.47 -31.01 -4.62
N GLY A 13 16.98 -31.57 -3.52
CA GLY A 13 16.59 -31.14 -2.16
C GLY A 13 17.08 -29.71 -1.85
N LYS A 14 18.24 -29.33 -2.38
CA LYS A 14 18.84 -28.02 -2.11
C LYS A 14 18.21 -26.91 -2.97
N LEU A 15 17.83 -27.19 -4.22
CA LEU A 15 17.10 -26.28 -5.10
C LEU A 15 15.69 -26.04 -4.54
N GLY A 16 14.93 -27.05 -4.19
CA GLY A 16 13.59 -26.90 -3.62
C GLY A 16 13.55 -26.16 -2.27
N SER A 17 14.62 -26.25 -1.45
CA SER A 17 14.70 -25.49 -0.19
C SER A 17 15.04 -24.01 -0.42
N MET A 18 15.82 -23.69 -1.45
CA MET A 18 16.11 -22.28 -1.84
C MET A 18 14.87 -21.62 -2.42
N ASP A 19 14.13 -22.29 -3.29
CA ASP A 19 12.89 -21.78 -3.88
C ASP A 19 11.84 -21.51 -2.81
N THR A 20 11.67 -22.44 -1.85
CA THR A 20 10.76 -22.25 -0.70
C THR A 20 11.21 -21.07 0.17
N GLY A 21 12.50 -20.89 0.39
CA GLY A 21 13.04 -19.77 1.17
C GLY A 21 12.75 -18.41 0.51
N ILE A 22 12.90 -18.31 -0.82
CA ILE A 22 12.59 -17.10 -1.59
C ILE A 22 11.10 -16.80 -1.50
N VAL A 23 10.24 -17.78 -1.71
CA VAL A 23 8.78 -17.61 -1.61
C VAL A 23 8.37 -17.10 -0.23
N VAL A 24 8.90 -17.69 0.86
CA VAL A 24 8.59 -17.25 2.22
C VAL A 24 9.07 -15.82 2.48
N LEU A 25 10.29 -15.49 2.07
CA LEU A 25 10.84 -14.14 2.23
C LEU A 25 9.98 -13.09 1.51
N VAL A 26 9.61 -13.36 0.26
CA VAL A 26 8.77 -12.48 -0.54
C VAL A 26 7.36 -12.37 0.06
N ALA A 27 6.77 -13.48 0.52
CA ALA A 27 5.48 -13.46 1.19
C ALA A 27 5.49 -12.59 2.45
N VAL A 28 6.53 -12.69 3.27
CA VAL A 28 6.71 -11.84 4.47
C VAL A 28 6.85 -10.37 4.08
N ALA A 29 7.65 -10.06 3.05
CA ALA A 29 7.80 -8.69 2.56
C ALA A 29 6.47 -8.12 2.01
N MET A 30 5.70 -8.92 1.27
CA MET A 30 4.37 -8.54 0.78
C MET A 30 3.36 -8.34 1.92
N ALA A 31 3.38 -9.21 2.93
CA ALA A 31 2.53 -9.04 4.11
C ALA A 31 2.88 -7.76 4.88
N ALA A 32 4.16 -7.45 5.04
CA ALA A 32 4.62 -6.19 5.62
C ALA A 32 4.18 -4.98 4.77
N GLY A 33 4.28 -5.07 3.43
CA GLY A 33 3.76 -4.06 2.51
C GLY A 33 2.25 -3.87 2.65
N LEU A 34 1.49 -4.95 2.77
CA LEU A 34 0.03 -4.89 2.96
C LEU A 34 -0.35 -4.23 4.29
N VAL A 35 0.35 -4.55 5.39
CA VAL A 35 0.19 -3.82 6.66
C VAL A 35 0.59 -2.36 6.49
N GLY A 36 1.62 -2.08 5.69
CA GLY A 36 2.06 -0.72 5.36
C GLY A 36 0.97 0.12 4.68
N THR A 37 0.05 -0.47 3.89
CA THR A 37 -1.07 0.28 3.29
C THR A 37 -2.06 0.82 4.33
N LEU A 38 -2.08 0.28 5.53
CA LEU A 38 -2.92 0.78 6.64
C LEU A 38 -2.27 1.97 7.36
N LEU A 39 -0.97 2.18 7.15
CA LEU A 39 -0.20 3.24 7.78
C LEU A 39 0.12 4.32 6.74
N PRO A 40 -0.40 5.55 6.89
CA PRO A 40 -0.35 6.60 5.86
C PRO A 40 1.05 7.06 5.47
N LEU A 41 2.08 6.63 6.17
CA LEU A 41 3.48 6.97 5.93
C LEU A 41 4.26 5.90 5.17
N LEU A 42 3.78 4.66 5.17
CA LEU A 42 4.50 3.57 4.54
C LEU A 42 3.98 3.35 3.12
N PRO A 43 4.87 3.35 2.13
CA PRO A 43 4.47 3.12 0.73
C PRO A 43 4.16 1.63 0.50
N GLY A 44 3.02 1.14 1.06
CA GLY A 44 2.69 -0.27 1.10
C GLY A 44 2.61 -0.95 -0.27
N LEU A 45 1.94 -0.32 -1.24
CA LEU A 45 1.85 -0.86 -2.61
C LEU A 45 3.21 -0.92 -3.32
N PRO A 46 4.09 0.09 -3.26
CA PRO A 46 5.46 -0.02 -3.76
C PRO A 46 6.27 -1.15 -3.14
N ILE A 47 6.11 -1.41 -1.83
CA ILE A 47 6.81 -2.53 -1.16
C ILE A 47 6.36 -3.87 -1.75
N ILE A 48 5.04 -4.08 -1.95
CA ILE A 48 4.51 -5.29 -2.58
C ILE A 48 5.05 -5.44 -4.01
N TRP A 49 5.10 -4.36 -4.77
CA TRP A 49 5.61 -4.36 -6.14
C TRP A 49 7.10 -4.72 -6.20
N VAL A 50 7.92 -4.12 -5.33
CA VAL A 50 9.36 -4.45 -5.24
C VAL A 50 9.56 -5.90 -4.83
N ALA A 51 8.78 -6.43 -3.90
CA ALA A 51 8.84 -7.83 -3.51
C ALA A 51 8.52 -8.77 -4.68
N ALA A 52 7.50 -8.44 -5.52
CA ALA A 52 7.19 -9.18 -6.74
C ALA A 52 8.30 -9.08 -7.79
N LEU A 53 8.92 -7.91 -7.94
CA LEU A 53 10.07 -7.71 -8.82
C LEU A 53 11.26 -8.58 -8.40
N VAL A 54 11.60 -8.56 -7.11
CA VAL A 54 12.69 -9.38 -6.56
C VAL A 54 12.42 -10.86 -6.78
N TYR A 55 11.17 -11.32 -6.57
CA TYR A 55 10.78 -12.68 -6.86
C TYR A 55 11.06 -13.05 -8.32
N GLY A 56 10.60 -12.23 -9.27
CA GLY A 56 10.80 -12.47 -10.70
C GLY A 56 12.27 -12.47 -11.14
N LEU A 57 13.11 -11.62 -10.53
CA LEU A 57 14.55 -11.57 -10.81
C LEU A 57 15.29 -12.81 -10.28
N LEU A 58 14.83 -13.38 -9.15
CA LEU A 58 15.46 -14.55 -8.53
C LEU A 58 15.00 -15.87 -9.13
N THR A 59 13.76 -15.94 -9.67
CA THR A 59 13.16 -17.18 -10.20
C THR A 59 13.10 -17.19 -11.74
N GLU A 60 13.59 -16.14 -12.39
CA GLU A 60 13.48 -15.84 -13.82
C GLU A 60 12.02 -15.58 -14.26
N PHE A 61 11.87 -14.55 -15.12
CA PHE A 61 10.56 -14.20 -15.66
C PHE A 61 10.17 -15.15 -16.81
N GLY A 62 9.38 -16.19 -16.50
CA GLY A 62 8.66 -16.94 -17.53
C GLY A 62 7.49 -16.13 -18.13
N THR A 63 6.80 -16.67 -19.12
CA THR A 63 5.65 -15.99 -19.76
C THR A 63 4.56 -15.64 -18.75
N ALA A 64 4.22 -16.55 -17.82
CA ALA A 64 3.27 -16.30 -16.74
C ALA A 64 3.76 -15.18 -15.80
N GLY A 65 5.07 -15.12 -15.52
CA GLY A 65 5.68 -14.11 -14.69
C GLY A 65 5.55 -12.71 -15.27
N TRP A 66 5.82 -12.54 -16.55
CA TRP A 66 5.66 -11.24 -17.21
C TRP A 66 4.22 -10.74 -17.19
N VAL A 67 3.24 -11.63 -17.40
CA VAL A 67 1.81 -11.27 -17.33
C VAL A 67 1.42 -10.89 -15.92
N ALA A 68 1.78 -11.70 -14.92
CA ALA A 68 1.47 -11.42 -13.53
C ALA A 68 2.10 -10.12 -13.04
N PHE A 69 3.39 -9.89 -13.36
CA PHE A 69 4.08 -8.66 -12.99
C PHE A 69 3.51 -7.43 -13.70
N GLY A 70 3.08 -7.57 -14.95
CA GLY A 70 2.35 -6.52 -15.68
C GLY A 70 1.04 -6.15 -14.98
N LEU A 71 0.24 -7.15 -14.56
CA LEU A 71 -0.98 -6.93 -13.78
C LEU A 71 -0.70 -6.27 -12.43
N ILE A 72 0.32 -6.73 -11.71
CA ILE A 72 0.76 -6.12 -10.43
C ILE A 72 1.14 -4.65 -10.65
N THR A 73 1.83 -4.32 -11.75
CA THR A 73 2.21 -2.94 -12.07
C THR A 73 0.99 -2.07 -12.38
N VAL A 74 0.00 -2.58 -13.12
CA VAL A 74 -1.25 -1.88 -13.39
C VAL A 74 -2.02 -1.64 -12.09
N LEU A 75 -2.11 -2.63 -11.21
CA LEU A 75 -2.77 -2.52 -9.91
C LEU A 75 -2.04 -1.52 -8.99
N LEU A 76 -0.72 -1.47 -9.01
CA LEU A 76 0.06 -0.46 -8.30
C LEU A 76 -0.35 0.95 -8.74
N VAL A 77 -0.28 1.22 -10.05
CA VAL A 77 -0.59 2.55 -10.60
C VAL A 77 -2.05 2.91 -10.32
N ALA A 78 -2.99 1.99 -10.56
CA ALA A 78 -4.41 2.21 -10.31
C ALA A 78 -4.70 2.46 -8.83
N GLY A 79 -4.10 1.68 -7.92
CA GLY A 79 -4.23 1.83 -6.47
C GLY A 79 -3.68 3.17 -5.98
N MET A 80 -2.48 3.56 -6.43
CA MET A 80 -1.88 4.85 -6.06
C MET A 80 -2.71 6.04 -6.57
N VAL A 81 -3.14 6.00 -7.83
CA VAL A 81 -3.98 7.06 -8.41
C VAL A 81 -5.32 7.16 -7.69
N ALA A 82 -5.98 6.03 -7.46
CA ALA A 82 -7.27 6.00 -6.77
C ALA A 82 -7.13 6.42 -5.30
N GLY A 83 -6.07 6.00 -4.61
CA GLY A 83 -5.78 6.38 -3.22
C GLY A 83 -5.61 7.89 -3.02
N VAL A 84 -5.14 8.61 -4.05
CA VAL A 84 -5.01 10.07 -4.02
C VAL A 84 -6.27 10.76 -4.53
N VAL A 85 -6.83 10.32 -5.65
CA VAL A 85 -7.91 11.04 -6.35
C VAL A 85 -9.26 10.91 -5.61
N LEU A 86 -9.58 9.73 -5.04
CA LEU A 86 -10.85 9.51 -4.38
C LEU A 86 -11.03 10.37 -3.11
N PRO A 87 -10.06 10.41 -2.18
CA PRO A 87 -10.14 11.30 -1.03
C PRO A 87 -10.24 12.77 -1.43
N HIS A 88 -9.41 13.19 -2.41
CA HIS A 88 -9.40 14.58 -2.86
C HIS A 88 -10.76 15.02 -3.42
N ARG A 89 -11.40 14.19 -4.26
CA ARG A 89 -12.74 14.47 -4.80
C ARG A 89 -13.79 14.61 -3.69
N ARG A 90 -13.71 13.82 -2.62
CA ARG A 90 -14.66 13.89 -1.50
C ARG A 90 -14.48 15.15 -0.66
N VAL A 91 -13.26 15.54 -0.36
CA VAL A 91 -12.98 16.77 0.37
C VAL A 91 -13.43 17.99 -0.44
N SER A 92 -13.16 18.03 -1.75
CA SER A 92 -13.57 19.10 -2.63
C SER A 92 -15.10 19.16 -2.81
N ALA A 93 -15.79 18.02 -2.87
CA ALA A 93 -17.25 17.95 -2.94
C ALA A 93 -17.93 18.46 -1.65
N GLY A 94 -17.23 18.40 -0.50
CA GLY A 94 -17.67 18.97 0.78
C GLY A 94 -17.51 20.49 0.88
N GLY A 95 -17.02 21.18 -0.17
CA GLY A 95 -16.87 22.63 -0.22
C GLY A 95 -15.73 23.20 0.61
N ALA A 96 -14.84 22.36 1.15
CA ALA A 96 -13.67 22.81 1.88
C ALA A 96 -12.66 23.47 0.91
N PRO A 97 -12.22 24.71 1.15
CA PRO A 97 -11.27 25.41 0.30
C PRO A 97 -9.86 24.78 0.45
N MET A 98 -9.01 25.04 -0.54
CA MET A 98 -7.62 24.52 -0.55
C MET A 98 -6.82 24.97 0.68
N THR A 99 -7.14 26.11 1.26
CA THR A 99 -6.53 26.62 2.51
C THR A 99 -6.81 25.69 3.70
N THR A 100 -8.00 25.14 3.81
CA THR A 100 -8.37 24.16 4.85
C THR A 100 -7.61 22.85 4.66
N VAL A 101 -7.49 22.39 3.40
CA VAL A 101 -6.69 21.20 3.07
C VAL A 101 -5.21 21.43 3.44
N ALA A 102 -4.65 22.60 3.07
CA ALA A 102 -3.27 22.97 3.40
C ALA A 102 -3.04 23.04 4.92
N ALA A 103 -3.99 23.56 5.69
CA ALA A 103 -3.92 23.57 7.16
C ALA A 103 -3.94 22.15 7.73
N GLY A 104 -4.79 21.26 7.18
CA GLY A 104 -4.81 19.84 7.56
C GLY A 104 -3.48 19.16 7.29
N VAL A 105 -2.91 19.35 6.10
CA VAL A 105 -1.60 18.80 5.72
C VAL A 105 -0.50 19.37 6.62
N GLY A 106 -0.47 20.68 6.85
CA GLY A 106 0.55 21.33 7.69
C GLY A 106 0.52 20.84 9.13
N LEU A 107 -0.65 20.83 9.78
CA LEU A 107 -0.78 20.30 11.13
C LEU A 107 -0.59 18.76 11.18
N GLY A 108 -0.92 18.05 10.11
CA GLY A 108 -0.63 16.62 9.98
C GLY A 108 0.87 16.35 10.02
N ILE A 109 1.66 17.11 9.25
CA ILE A 109 3.13 17.01 9.25
C ILE A 109 3.70 17.36 10.65
N ILE A 110 3.24 18.44 11.27
CA ILE A 110 3.66 18.80 12.63
C ILE A 110 3.31 17.68 13.62
N GLY A 111 2.08 17.18 13.56
CA GLY A 111 1.61 16.09 14.39
C GLY A 111 2.47 14.83 14.25
N PHE A 112 2.91 14.51 13.03
CA PHE A 112 3.80 13.38 12.79
C PHE A 112 5.14 13.51 13.54
N PHE A 113 5.74 14.70 13.60
CA PHE A 113 6.96 14.92 14.35
C PHE A 113 6.76 14.88 15.87
N VAL A 114 5.54 15.14 16.36
CA VAL A 114 5.20 15.05 17.79
C VAL A 114 4.88 13.61 18.20
N ILE A 115 4.06 12.92 17.43
CA ILE A 115 3.68 11.51 17.66
C ILE A 115 3.81 10.79 16.32
N PRO A 116 4.90 10.05 16.07
CA PRO A 116 5.08 9.34 14.82
C PRO A 116 3.88 8.43 14.49
N VAL A 117 3.48 8.41 13.21
CA VAL A 117 2.38 7.63 12.66
C VAL A 117 0.97 8.13 13.05
N ILE A 118 0.63 8.17 14.33
CA ILE A 118 -0.68 8.58 14.83
C ILE A 118 -0.87 10.10 14.75
N GLY A 119 0.19 10.86 14.94
CA GLY A 119 0.17 12.31 14.91
C GLY A 119 -0.19 12.89 13.54
N LEU A 120 0.12 12.21 12.43
CA LEU A 120 -0.25 12.67 11.10
C LEU A 120 -1.79 12.72 10.91
N PRO A 121 -2.55 11.63 11.10
CA PRO A 121 -4.01 11.69 10.98
C PRO A 121 -4.65 12.59 12.04
N LEU A 122 -4.17 12.57 13.29
CA LEU A 122 -4.69 13.45 14.33
C LEU A 122 -4.45 14.93 14.02
N GLY A 123 -3.23 15.28 13.61
CA GLY A 123 -2.89 16.64 13.21
C GLY A 123 -3.70 17.11 12.01
N ALA A 124 -3.91 16.25 11.01
CA ALA A 124 -4.75 16.57 9.86
C ALA A 124 -6.21 16.84 10.26
N VAL A 125 -6.77 16.02 11.14
CA VAL A 125 -8.13 16.20 11.67
C VAL A 125 -8.26 17.53 12.42
N VAL A 126 -7.34 17.80 13.35
CA VAL A 126 -7.31 19.04 14.12
C VAL A 126 -7.10 20.24 13.19
N GLY A 127 -6.21 20.11 12.19
CA GLY A 127 -5.93 21.17 11.22
C GLY A 127 -7.15 21.57 10.41
N VAL A 128 -7.87 20.60 9.86
CA VAL A 128 -9.10 20.84 9.11
C VAL A 128 -10.17 21.44 10.01
N LEU A 129 -10.37 20.87 11.21
CA LEU A 129 -11.38 21.34 12.16
C LEU A 129 -11.16 22.81 12.56
N LEU A 130 -9.92 23.15 12.93
CA LEU A 130 -9.59 24.51 13.35
C LEU A 130 -9.66 25.51 12.19
N ALA A 131 -9.17 25.13 11.00
CA ALA A 131 -9.22 26.01 9.81
C ALA A 131 -10.66 26.29 9.38
N GLU A 132 -11.52 25.27 9.32
CA GLU A 132 -12.93 25.45 8.98
C GLU A 132 -13.68 26.25 10.06
N ARG A 133 -13.41 25.98 11.34
CA ARG A 133 -14.00 26.75 12.43
C ARG A 133 -13.58 28.23 12.39
N ALA A 134 -12.33 28.51 12.11
CA ALA A 134 -11.83 29.88 11.98
C ALA A 134 -12.45 30.61 10.78
N ARG A 135 -12.68 29.89 9.67
CA ARG A 135 -13.24 30.43 8.43
C ARG A 135 -14.75 30.66 8.50
N THR A 136 -15.49 29.65 8.98
CA THR A 136 -16.97 29.66 8.93
C THR A 136 -17.63 30.18 10.18
N GLN A 137 -16.90 30.23 11.28
CA GLN A 137 -17.41 30.55 12.63
C GLN A 137 -18.52 29.59 13.08
N ASP A 138 -18.68 28.44 12.40
CA ASP A 138 -19.70 27.42 12.59
C ASP A 138 -19.07 26.08 12.89
N TRP A 139 -19.49 25.46 14.02
CA TRP A 139 -19.00 24.15 14.43
C TRP A 139 -19.59 23.00 13.60
N ASP A 140 -20.82 23.12 13.12
CA ASP A 140 -21.46 22.07 12.33
C ASP A 140 -20.81 21.93 10.95
N VAL A 141 -20.47 23.06 10.34
CA VAL A 141 -19.71 23.10 9.08
C VAL A 141 -18.29 22.51 9.27
N ALA A 142 -17.59 22.95 10.32
CA ALA A 142 -16.25 22.46 10.64
C ALA A 142 -16.25 20.93 10.89
N TRP A 143 -17.22 20.46 11.64
CA TRP A 143 -17.37 19.03 11.94
C TRP A 143 -17.73 18.20 10.69
N THR A 144 -18.58 18.73 9.81
CA THR A 144 -18.95 18.09 8.55
C THR A 144 -17.74 17.97 7.61
N SER A 145 -16.94 19.01 7.48
CA SER A 145 -15.70 19.00 6.69
C SER A 145 -14.69 18.00 7.25
N THR A 146 -14.56 17.92 8.57
CA THR A 146 -13.70 16.94 9.25
C THR A 146 -14.17 15.50 9.02
N LYS A 147 -15.47 15.23 9.10
CA LYS A 147 -16.05 13.91 8.76
C LYS A 147 -15.75 13.53 7.31
N ASN A 148 -15.91 14.47 6.37
CA ASN A 148 -15.63 14.22 4.95
C ASN A 148 -14.16 13.87 4.72
N LEU A 149 -13.23 14.53 5.44
CA LEU A 149 -11.80 14.18 5.43
C LEU A 149 -11.58 12.75 5.91
N LEU A 150 -12.14 12.39 7.07
CA LEU A 150 -11.99 11.04 7.66
C LEU A 150 -12.55 9.94 6.74
N VAL A 151 -13.74 10.18 6.18
CA VAL A 151 -14.35 9.24 5.22
C VAL A 151 -13.51 9.13 3.96
N GLY A 152 -13.03 10.26 3.43
CA GLY A 152 -12.14 10.27 2.26
C GLY A 152 -10.86 9.49 2.50
N PHE A 153 -10.23 9.69 3.65
CA PHE A 153 -9.05 8.96 4.08
C PHE A 153 -9.32 7.44 4.20
N GLY A 154 -10.41 7.06 4.89
CA GLY A 154 -10.80 5.66 5.03
C GLY A 154 -11.04 4.97 3.68
N ILE A 155 -11.64 5.66 2.71
CA ILE A 155 -11.82 5.15 1.34
C ILE A 155 -10.45 4.96 0.66
N GLY A 156 -9.54 5.92 0.80
CA GLY A 156 -8.18 5.80 0.25
C GLY A 156 -7.48 4.54 0.75
N VAL A 157 -7.45 4.36 2.07
CA VAL A 157 -6.87 3.16 2.72
C VAL A 157 -7.55 1.87 2.25
N ALA A 158 -8.88 1.85 2.16
CA ALA A 158 -9.61 0.67 1.70
C ALA A 158 -9.28 0.30 0.25
N VAL A 159 -9.12 1.30 -0.63
CA VAL A 159 -8.73 1.09 -2.03
C VAL A 159 -7.31 0.58 -2.14
N GLU A 160 -6.36 1.20 -1.44
CA GLU A 160 -4.96 0.77 -1.43
C GLU A 160 -4.82 -0.65 -0.86
N PHE A 161 -5.50 -0.96 0.24
CA PHE A 161 -5.52 -2.29 0.82
C PHE A 161 -6.08 -3.34 -0.16
N SER A 162 -7.21 -3.02 -0.81
CA SER A 162 -7.82 -3.92 -1.81
C SER A 162 -6.90 -4.15 -3.02
N ALA A 163 -6.23 -3.10 -3.49
CA ALA A 163 -5.22 -3.22 -4.55
C ALA A 163 -4.05 -4.09 -4.11
N GLY A 164 -3.54 -3.92 -2.88
CA GLY A 164 -2.48 -4.73 -2.31
C GLY A 164 -2.86 -6.21 -2.21
N VAL A 165 -4.08 -6.52 -1.76
CA VAL A 165 -4.61 -7.90 -1.73
C VAL A 165 -4.67 -8.48 -3.14
N ALA A 166 -5.15 -7.73 -4.14
CA ALA A 166 -5.19 -8.16 -5.53
C ALA A 166 -3.78 -8.42 -6.10
N MET A 167 -2.81 -7.56 -5.78
CA MET A 167 -1.41 -7.74 -6.19
C MET A 167 -0.82 -9.02 -5.60
N ILE A 168 -1.06 -9.31 -4.32
CA ILE A 168 -0.62 -10.54 -3.67
C ILE A 168 -1.32 -11.75 -4.30
N GLY A 169 -2.61 -11.65 -4.62
CA GLY A 169 -3.35 -12.69 -5.34
C GLY A 169 -2.73 -13.01 -6.71
N CYS A 170 -2.35 -11.98 -7.49
CA CYS A 170 -1.64 -12.17 -8.76
C CYS A 170 -0.28 -12.85 -8.57
N TRP A 171 0.46 -12.49 -7.52
CA TRP A 171 1.73 -13.14 -7.20
C TRP A 171 1.56 -14.59 -6.76
N ILE A 172 0.56 -14.92 -5.94
CA ILE A 172 0.26 -16.31 -5.55
C ILE A 172 -0.09 -17.13 -6.79
N ALA A 173 -0.93 -16.60 -7.69
CA ALA A 173 -1.25 -17.27 -8.95
C ALA A 173 0.01 -17.51 -9.78
N TRP A 174 0.92 -16.54 -9.84
CA TRP A 174 2.21 -16.69 -10.51
C TRP A 174 3.05 -17.82 -9.91
N VAL A 175 3.19 -17.86 -8.57
CA VAL A 175 3.94 -18.93 -7.87
C VAL A 175 3.36 -20.31 -8.15
N LEU A 176 2.02 -20.43 -8.25
CA LEU A 176 1.36 -21.72 -8.50
C LEU A 176 1.46 -22.19 -9.97
N LEU A 177 1.68 -21.27 -10.90
CA LEU A 177 1.79 -21.55 -12.34
C LEU A 177 3.24 -21.75 -12.82
N ASN A 178 4.23 -21.52 -11.96
CA ASN A 178 5.65 -21.63 -12.26
C ASN A 178 6.25 -22.87 -11.63
#